data_b5647f9c9639aec2d2df08eb0440e5f7
#
_entry.id   b5647f9c9639aec2d2df08eb0440e5f7
#
_cell.length_a   1.000
_cell.length_b   1.000
_cell.length_c   1.000
_cell.angle_alpha   90.00
_cell.angle_beta   90.00
_cell.angle_gamma   90.00
#
_symmetry.space_group_name_H-M   'P 1'
#
loop_
_entity.id
_entity.type
_entity.pdbx_description
1 polymer ?
#
loop_
_entity_poly.entity_id
_entity_poly.type
_entity_poly.pdbx_seq_one_letter_code
_entity_poly.pdbx_strand_id
1 'polypeptide(L)'
;TNAGIFRVTAAWLEAEGGVTNLADWRLDGVRLYNQGAEIPLRVHDEDGPGFGPADFIEFAGHGLDTRFTDANVYWLYPATNPGALRMAEADAGSGGAVVSSLRQTTVHEKNQMYWDRLPDETPDDDHWFFDLLLYAPRNPPVSVVVEPVLQNVSSAPGTAELRVAFRGINYT
;
A
#
# COMPACT_ATOMS: atom_id res chain seq x y z
N THR A 1 -4.72 0.60 -0.37
CA THR A 1 -3.37 0.02 -0.58
C THR A 1 -2.54 0.18 0.68
N ASN A 2 -1.91 -0.89 1.19
CA ASN A 2 -1.12 -0.85 2.42
C ASN A 2 0.34 -0.46 2.13
N ALA A 3 0.98 0.20 3.08
CA ALA A 3 2.42 0.39 3.07
C ALA A 3 3.13 -0.92 3.45
N GLY A 4 4.27 -1.23 2.84
CA GLY A 4 5.02 -2.44 3.12
C GLY A 4 6.21 -2.67 2.19
N ILE A 5 6.86 -3.81 2.37
CA ILE A 5 7.86 -4.29 1.42
C ILE A 5 7.16 -5.14 0.37
N PHE A 6 7.35 -4.74 -0.86
CA PHE A 6 6.81 -5.43 -2.02
C PHE A 6 7.93 -6.17 -2.74
N ARG A 7 7.62 -7.38 -3.20
CA ARG A 7 8.52 -8.20 -3.99
C ARG A 7 7.94 -8.41 -5.38
N VAL A 8 8.76 -8.19 -6.39
CA VAL A 8 8.44 -8.46 -7.79
C VAL A 8 9.44 -9.48 -8.32
N THR A 9 8.95 -10.63 -8.70
CA THR A 9 9.77 -11.74 -9.23
C THR A 9 9.87 -11.67 -10.75
N ALA A 10 10.90 -12.30 -11.32
CA ALA A 10 11.03 -12.46 -12.76
C ALA A 10 9.80 -13.14 -13.37
N ALA A 11 9.33 -14.22 -12.76
CA ALA A 11 8.14 -14.94 -13.22
C ALA A 11 6.89 -14.06 -13.28
N TRP A 12 6.72 -13.15 -12.31
CA TRP A 12 5.59 -12.22 -12.33
C TRP A 12 5.73 -11.18 -13.46
N LEU A 13 6.93 -10.66 -13.69
CA LEU A 13 7.20 -9.73 -14.79
C LEU A 13 6.94 -10.34 -16.16
N GLU A 14 7.24 -11.60 -16.34
CA GLU A 14 6.94 -12.34 -17.59
C GLU A 14 5.45 -12.58 -17.75
N ALA A 15 4.79 -13.13 -16.72
CA ALA A 15 3.41 -13.58 -16.81
C ALA A 15 2.41 -12.41 -16.84
N GLU A 16 2.57 -11.44 -15.95
CA GLU A 16 1.64 -10.34 -15.76
C GLU A 16 2.13 -9.04 -16.40
N GLY A 17 3.45 -8.81 -16.42
CA GLY A 17 4.06 -7.63 -17.03
C GLY A 17 4.30 -7.75 -18.52
N GLY A 18 4.23 -8.96 -19.09
CA GLY A 18 4.51 -9.23 -20.52
C GLY A 18 5.96 -8.92 -20.93
N VAL A 19 6.90 -8.94 -19.99
CA VAL A 19 8.31 -8.65 -20.25
C VAL A 19 8.97 -9.91 -20.79
N THR A 20 9.59 -9.83 -21.97
CA THR A 20 10.14 -11.00 -22.67
C THR A 20 11.66 -11.07 -22.70
N ASN A 21 12.35 -10.05 -22.20
CA ASN A 21 13.81 -9.93 -22.34
C ASN A 21 14.50 -9.64 -20.99
N LEU A 22 14.03 -10.26 -19.92
CA LEU A 22 14.58 -10.05 -18.57
C LEU A 22 16.07 -10.41 -18.48
N ALA A 23 16.51 -11.44 -19.18
CA ALA A 23 17.92 -11.84 -19.20
C ALA A 23 18.87 -10.75 -19.73
N ASP A 24 18.36 -9.81 -20.51
CA ASP A 24 19.14 -8.68 -21.04
C ASP A 24 19.21 -7.49 -20.07
N TRP A 25 18.46 -7.55 -18.97
CA TRP A 25 18.44 -6.48 -18.01
C TRP A 25 19.73 -6.40 -17.23
N ARG A 26 20.28 -5.19 -17.14
CA ARG A 26 21.40 -4.90 -16.24
C ARG A 26 20.88 -4.67 -14.85
N LEU A 27 21.16 -5.57 -13.93
CA LEU A 27 20.68 -5.50 -12.55
C LEU A 27 21.11 -4.21 -11.83
N ASP A 28 22.31 -3.71 -12.10
CA ASP A 28 22.83 -2.44 -11.56
C ASP A 28 22.17 -1.19 -12.19
N GLY A 29 21.45 -1.36 -13.29
CA GLY A 29 20.72 -0.32 -14.01
C GLY A 29 19.22 -0.29 -13.75
N VAL A 30 18.64 -1.34 -13.15
CA VAL A 30 17.20 -1.37 -12.87
C VAL A 30 16.81 -0.28 -11.89
N ARG A 31 15.84 0.56 -12.27
CA ARG A 31 15.36 1.73 -11.51
C ARG A 31 13.88 1.62 -11.24
N LEU A 32 13.44 2.16 -10.13
CA LEU A 32 12.03 2.25 -9.77
C LEU A 32 11.67 3.71 -9.49
N TYR A 33 10.57 4.15 -10.05
CA TYR A 33 10.07 5.51 -9.87
C TYR A 33 8.68 5.50 -9.28
N ASN A 34 8.42 6.43 -8.38
CA ASN A 34 7.10 6.73 -7.87
C ASN A 34 6.91 8.24 -7.81
N GLN A 35 5.81 8.73 -8.32
CA GLN A 35 5.47 10.16 -8.34
C GLN A 35 6.61 11.06 -8.90
N GLY A 36 7.33 10.58 -9.90
CA GLY A 36 8.42 11.32 -10.56
C GLY A 36 9.77 11.25 -9.85
N ALA A 37 9.87 10.62 -8.70
CA ALA A 37 11.12 10.42 -7.98
C ALA A 37 11.63 8.99 -8.11
N GLU A 38 12.95 8.82 -8.26
CA GLU A 38 13.57 7.50 -8.15
C GLU A 38 13.56 7.06 -6.68
N ILE A 39 13.09 5.84 -6.43
CA ILE A 39 13.08 5.24 -5.10
C ILE A 39 14.09 4.09 -5.01
N PRO A 40 14.72 3.88 -3.86
CA PRO A 40 15.68 2.81 -3.69
C PRO A 40 14.99 1.45 -3.75
N LEU A 41 15.62 0.50 -4.43
CA LEU A 41 15.22 -0.89 -4.47
C LEU A 41 16.39 -1.81 -4.08
N ARG A 42 16.06 -3.03 -3.69
CA ARG A 42 17.00 -4.13 -3.53
C ARG A 42 16.81 -5.07 -4.71
N VAL A 43 17.93 -5.46 -5.33
CA VAL A 43 17.94 -6.55 -6.32
C VAL A 43 18.53 -7.77 -5.64
N HIS A 44 17.85 -8.87 -5.76
CA HIS A 44 18.34 -10.18 -5.37
C HIS A 44 18.73 -10.93 -6.62
N ASP A 45 20.01 -11.22 -6.75
CA ASP A 45 20.65 -11.89 -7.88
C ASP A 45 21.28 -13.17 -7.33
N GLU A 46 20.81 -14.34 -7.79
CA GLU A 46 21.31 -15.64 -7.34
C GLU A 46 22.19 -16.33 -8.37
N ASP A 47 22.03 -16.05 -9.65
CA ASP A 47 22.58 -16.90 -10.69
C ASP A 47 23.45 -16.19 -11.74
N GLY A 48 23.69 -14.89 -11.63
CA GLY A 48 24.65 -14.19 -12.46
C GLY A 48 24.08 -13.06 -13.32
N PRO A 49 24.74 -12.68 -14.41
CA PRO A 49 24.35 -11.48 -15.13
C PRO A 49 22.98 -11.61 -15.79
N GLY A 50 22.16 -10.58 -15.65
CA GLY A 50 20.79 -10.54 -16.14
C GLY A 50 19.78 -10.79 -15.04
N PHE A 51 18.49 -10.68 -15.34
CA PHE A 51 17.42 -10.93 -14.38
C PHE A 51 16.86 -12.33 -14.63
N GLY A 52 17.39 -13.31 -13.88
CA GLY A 52 17.08 -14.72 -14.01
C GLY A 52 15.78 -15.15 -13.32
N PRO A 53 15.33 -16.39 -13.51
CA PRO A 53 14.06 -16.87 -12.95
C PRO A 53 14.00 -16.90 -11.43
N ALA A 54 15.15 -17.03 -10.75
CA ALA A 54 15.25 -17.01 -9.28
C ALA A 54 15.33 -15.59 -8.71
N ASP A 55 15.57 -14.59 -9.55
CA ASP A 55 15.77 -13.23 -9.13
C ASP A 55 14.49 -12.49 -8.80
N PHE A 56 14.63 -11.51 -7.94
CA PHE A 56 13.54 -10.61 -7.57
C PHE A 56 14.05 -9.24 -7.16
N ILE A 57 13.17 -8.28 -7.22
CA ILE A 57 13.40 -6.96 -6.65
C ILE A 57 12.47 -6.75 -5.46
N GLU A 58 12.96 -6.02 -4.48
CA GLU A 58 12.19 -5.58 -3.32
C GLU A 58 12.28 -4.06 -3.17
N PHE A 59 11.18 -3.46 -2.75
CA PHE A 59 11.11 -2.03 -2.46
C PHE A 59 10.11 -1.72 -1.37
N ALA A 60 10.31 -0.59 -0.68
CA ALA A 60 9.33 -0.06 0.24
C ALA A 60 8.25 0.69 -0.54
N GLY A 61 7.05 0.13 -0.56
CA GLY A 61 5.90 0.75 -1.18
C GLY A 61 5.01 1.42 -0.16
N HIS A 62 4.36 2.50 -0.56
CA HIS A 62 3.42 3.26 0.24
C HIS A 62 2.04 3.21 -0.41
N GLY A 63 1.01 3.18 0.41
CA GLY A 63 -0.35 3.41 -0.04
C GLY A 63 -0.50 4.83 -0.59
N LEU A 64 -1.42 4.99 -1.49
CA LEU A 64 -1.92 6.29 -1.92
C LEU A 64 -3.38 6.37 -1.46
N ASP A 65 -3.74 7.50 -0.88
CA ASP A 65 -5.10 7.80 -0.46
C ASP A 65 -5.41 9.21 -0.93
N THR A 66 -6.07 9.29 -2.07
CA THR A 66 -6.46 10.56 -2.69
C THR A 66 -7.92 10.50 -3.10
N ARG A 67 -8.51 11.66 -3.29
CA ARG A 67 -9.87 11.83 -3.81
C ARG A 67 -10.17 11.00 -5.09
N PHE A 68 -9.15 10.69 -5.88
CA PHE A 68 -9.32 10.10 -7.21
C PHE A 68 -8.93 8.64 -7.29
N THR A 69 -8.02 8.18 -6.43
CA THR A 69 -7.50 6.81 -6.45
C THR A 69 -6.80 6.45 -5.16
N ASP A 70 -6.92 5.21 -4.77
CA ASP A 70 -6.14 4.53 -3.74
C ASP A 70 -5.00 3.69 -4.32
N ALA A 71 -4.91 3.63 -5.65
CA ALA A 71 -3.88 2.88 -6.35
C ALA A 71 -2.63 3.73 -6.56
N ASN A 72 -1.52 3.35 -5.93
CA ASN A 72 -0.22 3.95 -6.17
C ASN A 72 0.50 3.23 -7.32
N VAL A 73 1.06 4.00 -8.24
CA VAL A 73 1.70 3.48 -9.45
C VAL A 73 3.21 3.59 -9.32
N TYR A 74 3.89 2.48 -9.57
CA TYR A 74 5.33 2.39 -9.60
C TYR A 74 5.80 2.05 -11.02
N TRP A 75 6.80 2.76 -11.49
CA TRP A 75 7.37 2.58 -12.82
C TRP A 75 8.71 1.88 -12.70
N LEU A 76 8.78 0.63 -13.14
CA LEU A 76 10.01 -0.14 -13.21
C LEU A 76 10.65 0.10 -14.58
N TYR A 77 11.92 0.50 -14.57
CA TYR A 77 12.66 0.87 -15.77
C TYR A 77 14.02 0.15 -15.86
N PRO A 78 14.25 -0.69 -16.87
CA PRO A 78 15.53 -1.32 -17.12
C PRO A 78 16.46 -0.34 -17.84
N ALA A 79 17.35 0.32 -17.09
CA ALA A 79 18.32 1.22 -17.70
C ALA A 79 19.61 0.49 -18.10
N THR A 80 20.26 0.97 -19.17
CA THR A 80 21.54 0.42 -19.64
C THR A 80 22.74 0.96 -18.87
N ASN A 81 22.58 2.07 -18.17
CA ASN A 81 23.63 2.71 -17.39
C ASN A 81 23.52 2.34 -15.90
N PRO A 82 24.66 2.11 -15.21
CA PRO A 82 24.68 1.81 -13.78
C PRO A 82 24.30 3.03 -12.92
N GLY A 83 24.24 2.83 -11.61
CA GLY A 83 24.04 3.91 -10.64
C GLY A 83 22.58 4.16 -10.25
N ALA A 84 21.74 3.14 -10.38
CA ALA A 84 20.40 3.16 -9.83
C ALA A 84 20.40 3.17 -8.29
N LEU A 85 19.42 3.81 -7.69
CA LEU A 85 19.31 3.88 -6.23
C LEU A 85 19.08 2.48 -5.64
N ARG A 86 19.81 2.18 -4.56
CA ARG A 86 19.72 0.91 -3.83
C ARG A 86 19.37 1.14 -2.37
N MET A 87 18.61 0.21 -1.81
CA MET A 87 18.36 0.17 -0.38
C MET A 87 19.68 -0.05 0.35
N ALA A 88 19.90 0.71 1.41
CA ALA A 88 21.07 0.51 2.25
C ALA A 88 20.91 -0.81 3.03
N GLU A 89 22.00 -1.56 3.12
CA GLU A 89 22.09 -2.71 4.01
C GLU A 89 22.51 -2.24 5.40
N ALA A 90 21.78 -2.72 6.41
CA ALA A 90 22.14 -2.51 7.79
C ALA A 90 22.16 -3.85 8.52
N ASP A 91 23.20 -4.08 9.30
CA ASP A 91 23.23 -5.23 10.19
C ASP A 91 22.20 -5.02 11.30
N ALA A 92 21.23 -5.91 11.37
CA ALA A 92 20.23 -5.89 12.42
C ALA A 92 20.80 -6.32 13.81
N GLY A 93 22.06 -6.74 13.85
CA GLY A 93 22.70 -7.29 15.03
C GLY A 93 22.16 -8.69 15.40
N SER A 94 22.98 -9.47 16.06
CA SER A 94 22.55 -10.74 16.65
C SER A 94 22.00 -10.47 18.05
N GLY A 95 20.73 -10.77 18.31
CA GLY A 95 20.19 -10.77 19.67
C GLY A 95 18.99 -9.87 19.93
N GLY A 96 18.27 -9.47 18.92
CA GLY A 96 16.96 -8.84 19.11
C GLY A 96 15.96 -9.81 19.77
N ALA A 97 15.11 -9.30 20.67
CA ALA A 97 14.03 -10.07 21.22
C ALA A 97 13.11 -10.60 20.10
N VAL A 98 12.74 -11.87 20.20
CA VAL A 98 11.75 -12.44 19.29
C VAL A 98 10.43 -11.73 19.49
N VAL A 99 9.95 -11.04 18.46
CA VAL A 99 8.65 -10.39 18.49
C VAL A 99 7.59 -11.44 18.21
N SER A 100 6.78 -11.76 19.20
CA SER A 100 5.69 -12.74 19.09
C SER A 100 4.38 -12.13 18.57
N SER A 101 4.25 -10.81 18.60
CA SER A 101 3.07 -10.10 18.10
C SER A 101 3.45 -8.72 17.62
N LEU A 102 2.73 -8.24 16.59
CA LEU A 102 2.87 -6.91 16.03
C LEU A 102 1.54 -6.16 16.12
N ARG A 103 1.62 -4.85 16.36
CA ARG A 103 0.45 -3.98 16.18
C ARG A 103 0.25 -3.74 14.69
N GLN A 104 -0.90 -4.11 14.18
CA GLN A 104 -1.30 -3.85 12.80
C GLN A 104 -2.48 -2.89 12.80
N THR A 105 -2.45 -1.91 11.91
CA THR A 105 -3.60 -1.07 11.60
C THR A 105 -4.25 -1.59 10.33
N THR A 106 -5.53 -1.87 10.40
CA THR A 106 -6.34 -2.22 9.23
C THR A 106 -7.34 -1.11 9.01
N VAL A 107 -7.34 -0.54 7.82
CA VAL A 107 -8.35 0.42 7.39
C VAL A 107 -9.48 -0.35 6.74
N HIS A 108 -10.69 -0.12 7.20
CA HIS A 108 -11.89 -0.68 6.62
C HIS A 108 -12.72 0.46 6.02
N GLU A 109 -12.57 0.62 4.74
CA GLU A 109 -13.21 1.68 3.97
C GLU A 109 -13.94 1.09 2.77
N LYS A 110 -15.08 1.67 2.44
CA LYS A 110 -15.82 1.36 1.22
C LYS A 110 -16.38 2.65 0.65
N ASN A 111 -15.99 2.96 -0.55
CA ASN A 111 -16.46 4.12 -1.30
C ASN A 111 -17.80 3.80 -1.97
N GLN A 112 -18.87 3.73 -1.18
CA GLN A 112 -20.22 3.37 -1.66
C GLN A 112 -21.06 4.57 -2.04
N MET A 113 -20.81 5.72 -1.41
CA MET A 113 -21.62 6.91 -1.62
C MET A 113 -20.72 8.14 -1.78
N TYR A 114 -20.89 8.84 -2.87
CA TYR A 114 -20.24 10.11 -3.14
C TYR A 114 -21.17 11.28 -2.79
N TRP A 115 -20.63 12.24 -2.02
CA TRP A 115 -21.37 13.44 -1.63
C TRP A 115 -20.67 14.71 -2.13
N ASP A 116 -21.21 15.30 -3.20
CA ASP A 116 -20.64 16.44 -3.92
C ASP A 116 -20.82 17.81 -3.23
N ARG A 117 -21.67 17.86 -2.21
CA ARG A 117 -22.05 19.13 -1.54
C ARG A 117 -21.24 19.43 -0.28
N LEU A 118 -20.25 18.63 0.04
CA LEU A 118 -19.33 18.96 1.11
C LEU A 118 -18.34 20.02 0.65
N PRO A 119 -18.08 21.07 1.46
CA PRO A 119 -17.01 21.98 1.14
C PRO A 119 -15.67 21.25 1.23
N ASP A 120 -14.82 21.44 0.22
CA ASP A 120 -13.43 21.00 0.26
C ASP A 120 -12.69 21.87 1.30
N GLU A 121 -12.12 21.26 2.31
CA GLU A 121 -11.19 21.92 3.25
C GLU A 121 -9.79 21.93 2.66
N THR A 122 -9.48 20.89 1.87
CA THR A 122 -8.26 20.76 1.06
C THR A 122 -8.61 20.27 -0.34
N PRO A 123 -7.72 20.48 -1.34
CA PRO A 123 -7.95 20.00 -2.70
C PRO A 123 -8.12 18.47 -2.83
N ASP A 124 -7.63 17.74 -1.84
CA ASP A 124 -7.64 16.27 -1.81
C ASP A 124 -8.66 15.70 -0.82
N ASP A 125 -9.63 16.50 -0.36
CA ASP A 125 -10.65 16.02 0.56
C ASP A 125 -11.47 14.89 -0.07
N ASP A 126 -11.60 13.81 0.68
CA ASP A 126 -12.40 12.67 0.29
C ASP A 126 -13.89 12.93 0.52
N HIS A 127 -14.69 12.73 -0.53
CA HIS A 127 -16.14 12.87 -0.53
C HIS A 127 -16.87 11.52 -0.62
N TRP A 128 -16.12 10.44 -0.53
CA TRP A 128 -16.67 9.11 -0.50
C TRP A 128 -16.93 8.65 0.93
N PHE A 129 -18.05 8.01 1.12
CA PHE A 129 -18.49 7.52 2.41
C PHE A 129 -18.90 6.06 2.36
N PHE A 130 -18.72 5.41 3.49
CA PHE A 130 -19.12 4.02 3.68
C PHE A 130 -20.63 3.87 3.67
N ASP A 131 -21.33 4.76 4.35
CA ASP A 131 -22.80 4.78 4.44
C ASP A 131 -23.28 6.13 4.99
N LEU A 132 -24.59 6.35 4.89
CA LEU A 132 -25.28 7.53 5.38
C LEU A 132 -26.21 7.19 6.54
N LEU A 133 -25.95 7.78 7.70
CA LEU A 133 -26.83 7.72 8.85
C LEU A 133 -27.78 8.94 8.84
N LEU A 134 -29.01 8.71 8.43
CA LEU A 134 -30.03 9.76 8.43
C LEU A 134 -30.77 9.78 9.76
N TYR A 135 -30.67 10.88 10.48
CA TYR A 135 -31.53 11.14 11.63
C TYR A 135 -32.71 12.01 11.22
N ALA A 136 -33.91 11.47 11.37
CA ALA A 136 -35.14 12.24 11.24
C ALA A 136 -35.88 12.23 12.60
N PRO A 137 -36.34 13.36 13.10
CA PRO A 137 -36.97 13.45 14.44
C PRO A 137 -38.21 12.55 14.67
N ARG A 138 -38.77 12.00 13.60
CA ARG A 138 -39.94 11.13 13.63
C ARG A 138 -39.70 9.67 13.24
N ASN A 139 -38.45 9.33 12.88
CA ASN A 139 -38.04 7.97 12.56
C ASN A 139 -37.18 7.37 13.66
N PRO A 140 -37.24 6.06 13.91
CA PRO A 140 -36.32 5.42 14.81
C PRO A 140 -34.87 5.62 14.33
N PRO A 141 -33.89 5.65 15.25
CA PRO A 141 -32.49 5.79 14.86
C PRO A 141 -32.11 4.69 13.89
N VAL A 142 -31.49 5.09 12.81
CA VAL A 142 -30.90 4.15 11.82
C VAL A 142 -29.55 3.71 12.37
N SER A 143 -29.32 2.43 12.40
CA SER A 143 -28.03 1.84 12.75
C SER A 143 -27.45 1.13 11.53
N VAL A 144 -26.15 1.32 11.34
CA VAL A 144 -25.35 0.57 10.36
C VAL A 144 -24.40 -0.33 11.13
N VAL A 145 -24.43 -1.62 10.80
CA VAL A 145 -23.51 -2.59 11.38
C VAL A 145 -22.38 -2.84 10.40
N VAL A 146 -21.15 -2.60 10.85
CA VAL A 146 -19.93 -2.87 10.10
C VAL A 146 -19.18 -3.97 10.81
N GLU A 147 -18.91 -5.07 10.13
CA GLU A 147 -18.19 -6.23 10.65
C GLU A 147 -16.82 -6.35 9.97
N PRO A 148 -15.78 -5.69 10.50
CA PRO A 148 -14.45 -5.83 9.95
C PRO A 148 -13.89 -7.22 10.26
N VAL A 149 -13.31 -7.87 9.24
CA VAL A 149 -12.63 -9.16 9.43
C VAL A 149 -11.21 -8.89 9.90
N LEU A 150 -10.90 -9.27 11.13
CA LEU A 150 -9.55 -9.20 11.68
C LEU A 150 -8.89 -10.58 11.54
N GLN A 151 -7.75 -10.62 10.83
CA GLN A 151 -6.99 -11.85 10.64
C GLN A 151 -5.83 -11.94 11.64
N ASN A 152 -5.51 -13.15 12.05
CA ASN A 152 -4.35 -13.46 12.91
C ASN A 152 -4.31 -12.65 14.23
N VAL A 153 -5.46 -12.45 14.85
CA VAL A 153 -5.53 -11.74 16.13
C VAL A 153 -4.79 -12.54 17.20
N SER A 154 -3.88 -11.87 17.91
CA SER A 154 -3.13 -12.50 19.01
C SER A 154 -4.08 -12.91 20.14
N SER A 155 -3.89 -14.11 20.68
CA SER A 155 -4.60 -14.57 21.88
C SER A 155 -4.01 -13.99 23.18
N ALA A 156 -2.85 -13.32 23.10
CA ALA A 156 -2.25 -12.67 24.27
C ALA A 156 -3.07 -11.43 24.68
N PRO A 157 -3.15 -11.12 25.97
CA PRO A 157 -3.80 -9.92 26.45
C PRO A 157 -3.20 -8.68 25.81
N GLY A 158 -4.05 -7.79 25.31
CA GLY A 158 -3.62 -6.56 24.64
C GLY A 158 -4.76 -5.56 24.50
N THR A 159 -4.44 -4.36 24.04
CA THR A 159 -5.42 -3.31 23.76
C THR A 159 -5.63 -3.23 22.25
N ALA A 160 -6.89 -3.18 21.84
CA ALA A 160 -7.28 -2.80 20.48
C ALA A 160 -7.81 -1.37 20.51
N GLU A 161 -7.54 -0.62 19.45
CA GLU A 161 -8.07 0.72 19.24
C GLU A 161 -8.97 0.69 18.01
N LEU A 162 -10.20 1.15 18.17
CA LEU A 162 -11.13 1.37 17.08
C LEU A 162 -11.26 2.88 16.86
N ARG A 163 -10.96 3.32 15.64
CA ARG A 163 -11.21 4.69 15.19
C ARG A 163 -12.32 4.69 14.18
N VAL A 164 -13.31 5.55 14.37
CA VAL A 164 -14.41 5.73 13.45
C VAL A 164 -14.50 7.20 13.10
N ALA A 165 -14.40 7.52 11.82
CA ALA A 165 -14.56 8.89 11.33
C ALA A 165 -16.01 9.13 10.94
N PHE A 166 -16.59 10.23 11.42
CA PHE A 166 -17.93 10.69 11.06
C PHE A 166 -17.85 12.11 10.51
N ARG A 167 -18.62 12.38 9.49
CA ARG A 167 -18.83 13.74 9.00
C ARG A 167 -20.30 14.10 9.10
N GLY A 168 -20.59 15.21 9.79
CA GLY A 168 -21.95 15.74 9.92
C GLY A 168 -22.37 16.48 8.64
N ILE A 169 -23.59 16.21 8.18
CA ILE A 169 -24.20 16.88 7.05
C ILE A 169 -25.43 17.61 7.58
N ASN A 170 -25.47 18.93 7.48
CA ASN A 170 -26.65 19.72 7.80
C ASN A 170 -27.35 20.13 6.51
N TYR A 171 -28.63 19.81 6.42
CA TYR A 171 -29.49 20.38 5.39
C TYR A 171 -30.00 21.71 5.94
N THR A 172 -29.49 22.83 5.46
CA THR A 172 -30.06 24.17 5.67
C THR A 172 -30.91 24.56 4.47
#